data_2c9911c5aaac8dfba23a3518e5748a1a
#
_entry.id   2c9911c5aaac8dfba23a3518e5748a1a
#
_cell.length_a   1.000
_cell.length_b   1.000
_cell.length_c   1.000
_cell.angle_alpha   90.00
_cell.angle_beta   90.00
_cell.angle_gamma   90.00
#
_symmetry.space_group_name_H-M   'P 1'
#
loop_
_entity.id
_entity.type
_entity.pdbx_description
1 polymer ?
#
loop_
_entity_poly.entity_id
_entity_poly.type
_entity_poly.pdbx_seq_one_letter_code
_entity_poly.pdbx_strand_id
1 'polypeptide(L)'
;QPQDDQSTHAAYTASDLMTAEGIATPDANNTLNLSFPMTHQMALVVIEMPKTIYKFTSTNYPDYTTDTEAEFTGAVQPLRVTNDTYRYLVNSQATSFPTIEGSYDDGSKEFSVTPSNLAAGHYKKYKVNGLTELTKSYAIQPGDFLLADGNLVPKEISLTEEQKASVTAIVFYVGHHENDASDYSATRIGQKKCHGYAVALQDATTTNIYCMWGVYNKE
;
A
#
# COMPACT_ATOMS: atom_id res chain seq x y z
N GLN A 1 -26.30 5.59 -16.38
CA GLN A 1 -25.40 4.44 -16.20
C GLN A 1 -24.13 4.92 -15.51
N PRO A 2 -23.51 4.11 -14.64
CA PRO A 2 -22.19 4.41 -14.12
C PRO A 2 -21.18 4.57 -15.27
N GLN A 3 -20.17 5.41 -15.06
CA GLN A 3 -19.05 5.54 -16.00
C GLN A 3 -18.13 4.33 -15.91
N ASP A 4 -17.51 3.95 -17.02
CA ASP A 4 -16.52 2.86 -17.01
C ASP A 4 -15.23 3.30 -16.29
N ASP A 5 -14.80 4.54 -16.53
CA ASP A 5 -13.70 5.14 -15.78
C ASP A 5 -14.25 5.91 -14.57
N GLN A 6 -14.01 5.36 -13.38
CA GLN A 6 -14.35 5.94 -12.08
C GLN A 6 -13.09 6.24 -11.25
N SER A 7 -11.91 6.32 -11.87
CA SER A 7 -10.62 6.50 -11.18
C SER A 7 -10.52 7.82 -10.42
N THR A 8 -11.32 8.81 -10.77
CA THR A 8 -11.40 10.09 -10.07
C THR A 8 -12.59 10.13 -9.11
N HIS A 9 -12.48 10.89 -8.02
CA HIS A 9 -13.59 11.09 -7.08
C HIS A 9 -14.82 11.70 -7.77
N ALA A 10 -14.63 12.60 -8.72
CA ALA A 10 -15.72 13.22 -9.47
C ALA A 10 -16.48 12.21 -10.33
N ALA A 11 -15.78 11.36 -11.09
CA ALA A 11 -16.36 10.33 -11.94
C ALA A 11 -17.06 9.25 -11.10
N TYR A 12 -16.45 8.85 -9.98
CA TYR A 12 -17.06 7.91 -9.03
C TYR A 12 -18.37 8.46 -8.46
N THR A 13 -18.37 9.71 -7.96
CA THR A 13 -19.57 10.34 -7.40
C THR A 13 -20.67 10.54 -8.47
N ALA A 14 -20.28 10.93 -9.68
CA ALA A 14 -21.22 11.06 -10.80
C ALA A 14 -21.83 9.72 -11.25
N SER A 15 -21.21 8.59 -10.91
CA SER A 15 -21.70 7.24 -11.18
C SER A 15 -22.70 6.74 -10.13
N ASP A 16 -22.87 7.44 -9.01
CA ASP A 16 -23.77 7.04 -7.93
C ASP A 16 -25.17 7.65 -8.14
N LEU A 17 -26.10 6.83 -8.62
CA LEU A 17 -27.49 7.23 -8.73
C LEU A 17 -28.20 7.04 -7.40
N MET A 18 -28.75 8.13 -6.89
CA MET A 18 -29.61 8.12 -5.72
C MET A 18 -31.03 8.53 -6.11
N THR A 19 -32.02 7.89 -5.53
CA THR A 19 -33.45 8.26 -5.69
C THR A 19 -34.06 8.54 -4.32
N ALA A 20 -35.11 9.37 -4.32
CA ALA A 20 -35.90 9.61 -3.13
C ALA A 20 -37.35 9.88 -3.50
N GLU A 21 -38.26 9.48 -2.63
CA GLU A 21 -39.65 9.92 -2.65
C GLU A 21 -39.80 11.01 -1.60
N GLY A 22 -40.32 12.17 -2.01
CA GLY A 22 -40.55 13.30 -1.12
C GLY A 22 -41.81 13.11 -0.27
N ILE A 23 -41.69 13.34 1.01
CA ILE A 23 -42.84 13.42 1.93
C ILE A 23 -43.03 14.87 2.32
N ALA A 24 -44.21 15.39 2.03
CA ALA A 24 -44.60 16.76 2.40
C ALA A 24 -45.49 16.74 3.65
N THR A 25 -45.04 17.38 4.71
CA THR A 25 -45.80 17.52 5.95
C THR A 25 -45.93 19.00 6.33
N PRO A 26 -47.17 19.55 6.49
CA PRO A 26 -47.34 20.89 7.04
C PRO A 26 -47.03 20.89 8.55
N ASP A 27 -46.31 21.93 8.99
CA ASP A 27 -46.11 22.18 10.42
C ASP A 27 -47.27 22.97 11.03
N ALA A 28 -47.20 23.27 12.33
CA ALA A 28 -48.25 24.01 13.05
C ALA A 28 -48.46 25.44 12.52
N ASN A 29 -47.52 25.99 11.74
CA ASN A 29 -47.58 27.31 11.09
C ASN A 29 -48.01 27.24 9.61
N ASN A 30 -48.43 26.06 9.20
CA ASN A 30 -48.78 25.78 7.79
C ASN A 30 -47.60 25.92 6.81
N THR A 31 -46.35 25.81 7.30
CA THR A 31 -45.13 25.73 6.50
C THR A 31 -44.93 24.30 6.02
N LEU A 32 -44.71 24.14 4.70
CA LEU A 32 -44.53 22.83 4.10
C LEU A 32 -43.08 22.33 4.32
N ASN A 33 -42.91 21.31 5.12
CA ASN A 33 -41.62 20.63 5.29
C ASN A 33 -41.52 19.48 4.30
N LEU A 34 -40.43 19.47 3.50
CA LEU A 34 -40.11 18.41 2.53
C LEU A 34 -38.96 17.58 3.06
N SER A 35 -39.13 16.27 3.10
CA SER A 35 -38.10 15.31 3.45
C SER A 35 -37.85 14.36 2.27
N PHE A 36 -36.57 14.15 1.91
CA PHE A 36 -36.15 13.28 0.83
C PHE A 36 -35.17 12.22 1.37
N PRO A 37 -35.66 11.07 1.84
CA PRO A 37 -34.78 9.96 2.23
C PRO A 37 -34.11 9.39 0.97
N MET A 38 -32.83 9.70 0.76
CA MET A 38 -32.07 9.25 -0.41
C MET A 38 -31.70 7.78 -0.30
N THR A 39 -31.88 7.04 -1.39
CA THR A 39 -31.56 5.62 -1.50
C THR A 39 -30.65 5.37 -2.69
N HIS A 40 -29.50 4.71 -2.46
CA HIS A 40 -28.59 4.33 -3.52
C HIS A 40 -29.20 3.26 -4.44
N GLN A 41 -29.14 3.48 -5.73
CA GLN A 41 -29.60 2.53 -6.75
C GLN A 41 -28.47 1.69 -7.33
N MET A 42 -27.23 2.14 -7.12
CA MET A 42 -26.05 1.41 -7.54
C MET A 42 -25.64 0.39 -6.48
N ALA A 43 -24.87 -0.61 -6.88
CA ALA A 43 -24.16 -1.53 -5.98
C ALA A 43 -22.67 -1.22 -6.01
N LEU A 44 -22.00 -1.44 -4.88
CA LEU A 44 -20.59 -1.15 -4.72
C LEU A 44 -19.76 -2.43 -4.77
N VAL A 45 -18.81 -2.47 -5.69
CA VAL A 45 -17.72 -3.45 -5.74
C VAL A 45 -16.52 -2.88 -5.00
N VAL A 46 -16.00 -3.64 -4.03
CA VAL A 46 -14.77 -3.33 -3.31
C VAL A 46 -13.73 -4.36 -3.69
N ILE A 47 -12.59 -3.94 -4.20
CA ILE A 47 -11.46 -4.80 -4.58
C ILE A 47 -10.38 -4.60 -3.53
N GLU A 48 -9.97 -5.70 -2.90
CA GLU A 48 -8.90 -5.73 -1.91
C GLU A 48 -7.70 -6.49 -2.48
N MET A 49 -6.57 -5.79 -2.58
CA MET A 49 -5.29 -6.39 -2.97
C MET A 49 -4.68 -7.14 -1.79
N PRO A 50 -3.85 -8.17 -2.04
CA PRO A 50 -3.11 -8.81 -0.97
C PRO A 50 -2.06 -7.87 -0.39
N LYS A 51 -1.68 -8.04 0.88
CA LYS A 51 -0.48 -7.39 1.43
C LYS A 51 0.76 -8.09 0.87
N THR A 52 1.81 -7.34 0.54
CA THR A 52 3.10 -7.92 0.20
C THR A 52 3.96 -8.02 1.45
N ILE A 53 4.45 -9.24 1.74
CA ILE A 53 5.34 -9.54 2.86
C ILE A 53 6.71 -9.90 2.31
N TYR A 54 7.70 -9.07 2.58
CA TYR A 54 9.10 -9.32 2.28
C TYR A 54 9.73 -10.10 3.44
N LYS A 55 10.01 -11.39 3.20
CA LYS A 55 10.74 -12.23 4.14
C LYS A 55 12.22 -12.13 3.87
N PHE A 56 12.93 -11.46 4.75
CA PHE A 56 14.38 -11.38 4.64
C PHE A 56 15.03 -12.76 4.82
N THR A 57 15.96 -13.08 3.95
CA THR A 57 16.75 -14.31 4.06
C THR A 57 17.69 -14.30 5.26
N SER A 58 17.96 -13.13 5.82
CA SER A 58 18.66 -12.93 7.09
C SER A 58 17.65 -12.89 8.24
N THR A 59 17.86 -13.71 9.26
CA THR A 59 16.99 -13.78 10.46
C THR A 59 17.13 -12.58 11.40
N ASN A 60 18.01 -11.62 11.09
CA ASN A 60 18.31 -10.48 11.95
C ASN A 60 17.32 -9.31 11.77
N TYR A 61 16.49 -9.38 10.74
CA TYR A 61 15.51 -8.35 10.44
C TYR A 61 14.11 -8.94 10.44
N PRO A 62 13.12 -8.24 11.00
CA PRO A 62 11.73 -8.65 10.91
C PRO A 62 11.24 -8.59 9.48
N ASP A 63 10.23 -9.38 9.15
CA ASP A 63 9.55 -9.30 7.85
C ASP A 63 9.01 -7.89 7.64
N TYR A 64 9.16 -7.37 6.43
CA TYR A 64 8.61 -6.07 6.05
C TYR A 64 7.30 -6.25 5.29
N THR A 65 6.24 -5.63 5.78
CA THR A 65 4.91 -5.70 5.15
C THR A 65 4.55 -4.36 4.54
N THR A 66 4.07 -4.38 3.30
CA THR A 66 3.58 -3.20 2.59
C THR A 66 2.28 -3.50 1.84
N ASP A 67 1.57 -2.45 1.45
CA ASP A 67 0.42 -2.55 0.57
C ASP A 67 0.87 -2.97 -0.84
N THR A 68 0.00 -3.71 -1.53
CA THR A 68 0.20 -4.04 -2.94
C THR A 68 -0.71 -3.16 -3.78
N GLU A 69 -0.15 -2.41 -4.70
CA GLU A 69 -0.92 -1.59 -5.63
C GLU A 69 -1.33 -2.39 -6.85
N ALA A 70 -2.50 -2.04 -7.42
CA ALA A 70 -2.97 -2.59 -8.68
C ALA A 70 -2.83 -1.58 -9.81
N GLU A 71 -2.51 -2.09 -10.99
CA GLU A 71 -2.63 -1.38 -12.27
C GLU A 71 -3.80 -1.98 -13.03
N PHE A 72 -4.86 -1.19 -13.25
CA PHE A 72 -6.05 -1.65 -13.97
C PHE A 72 -5.85 -1.52 -15.47
N THR A 73 -6.35 -2.52 -16.21
CA THR A 73 -6.30 -2.58 -17.66
C THR A 73 -7.69 -2.39 -18.28
N GLY A 74 -7.74 -1.88 -19.51
CA GLY A 74 -9.01 -1.67 -20.20
C GLY A 74 -9.76 -0.40 -19.80
N ALA A 75 -11.05 -0.36 -20.08
CA ALA A 75 -11.91 0.80 -19.86
C ALA A 75 -12.39 0.93 -18.40
N VAL A 76 -12.46 -0.18 -17.67
CA VAL A 76 -12.96 -0.21 -16.29
C VAL A 76 -11.86 0.22 -15.35
N GLN A 77 -12.01 1.41 -14.79
CA GLN A 77 -11.01 2.04 -13.91
C GLN A 77 -11.64 2.36 -12.53
N PRO A 78 -11.41 1.55 -11.50
CA PRO A 78 -11.92 1.80 -10.16
C PRO A 78 -11.26 2.99 -9.47
N LEU A 79 -11.99 3.61 -8.52
CA LEU A 79 -11.44 4.62 -7.63
C LEU A 79 -10.50 3.98 -6.61
N ARG A 80 -9.26 4.45 -6.55
CA ARG A 80 -8.31 4.12 -5.47
C ARG A 80 -8.73 4.82 -4.18
N VAL A 81 -8.93 4.05 -3.12
CA VAL A 81 -9.28 4.56 -1.78
C VAL A 81 -8.07 4.52 -0.86
N THR A 82 -7.35 3.41 -0.88
CA THR A 82 -6.06 3.22 -0.23
C THR A 82 -5.09 2.58 -1.24
N ASN A 83 -3.86 2.33 -0.83
CA ASN A 83 -2.89 1.68 -1.72
C ASN A 83 -3.30 0.26 -2.13
N ASP A 84 -4.11 -0.41 -1.32
CA ASP A 84 -4.54 -1.80 -1.53
C ASP A 84 -6.04 -1.97 -1.72
N THR A 85 -6.82 -0.88 -1.72
CA THR A 85 -8.28 -0.95 -1.76
C THR A 85 -8.86 -0.01 -2.82
N TYR A 86 -9.72 -0.58 -3.66
CA TYR A 86 -10.37 0.12 -4.75
C TYR A 86 -11.87 -0.06 -4.71
N ARG A 87 -12.62 0.94 -5.24
CA ARG A 87 -14.08 0.96 -5.28
C ARG A 87 -14.58 1.20 -6.70
N TYR A 88 -15.63 0.50 -7.07
CA TYR A 88 -16.29 0.64 -8.35
C TYR A 88 -17.81 0.48 -8.21
N LEU A 89 -18.57 1.43 -8.75
CA LEU A 89 -20.04 1.39 -8.76
C LEU A 89 -20.54 0.71 -10.01
N VAL A 90 -21.51 -0.18 -9.86
CA VAL A 90 -22.17 -0.88 -10.94
C VAL A 90 -23.69 -0.69 -10.86
N ASN A 91 -24.37 -0.72 -12.02
CA ASN A 91 -25.82 -0.72 -12.04
C ASN A 91 -26.34 -2.08 -11.53
N SER A 92 -26.96 -2.08 -10.35
CA SER A 92 -27.50 -3.29 -9.73
C SER A 92 -28.58 -4.00 -10.54
N GLN A 93 -29.21 -3.31 -11.49
CA GLN A 93 -30.26 -3.83 -12.36
C GLN A 93 -29.70 -4.38 -13.69
N ALA A 94 -28.38 -4.31 -13.90
CA ALA A 94 -27.77 -4.85 -15.09
C ALA A 94 -27.85 -6.39 -15.13
N THR A 95 -28.05 -6.94 -16.31
CA THR A 95 -28.08 -8.41 -16.52
C THR A 95 -26.70 -9.04 -16.44
N SER A 96 -25.66 -8.24 -16.64
CA SER A 96 -24.25 -8.63 -16.47
C SER A 96 -23.45 -7.44 -15.96
N PHE A 97 -22.40 -7.73 -15.21
CA PHE A 97 -21.49 -6.71 -14.70
C PHE A 97 -20.18 -6.72 -15.49
N PRO A 98 -19.53 -5.55 -15.64
CA PRO A 98 -18.23 -5.49 -16.29
C PRO A 98 -17.20 -6.28 -15.49
N THR A 99 -16.29 -6.95 -16.20
CA THR A 99 -15.12 -7.57 -15.60
C THR A 99 -14.06 -6.50 -15.33
N ILE A 100 -13.49 -6.52 -14.15
CA ILE A 100 -12.44 -5.60 -13.72
C ILE A 100 -11.12 -6.38 -13.78
N GLU A 101 -10.22 -5.95 -14.65
CA GLU A 101 -8.96 -6.62 -14.92
C GLU A 101 -7.78 -5.72 -14.61
N GLY A 102 -6.67 -6.33 -14.25
CA GLY A 102 -5.45 -5.60 -13.98
C GLY A 102 -4.28 -6.51 -13.64
N SER A 103 -3.19 -5.87 -13.27
CA SER A 103 -1.97 -6.52 -12.82
C SER A 103 -1.50 -5.95 -11.49
N TYR A 104 -0.60 -6.64 -10.84
CA TYR A 104 0.10 -6.23 -9.61
C TYR A 104 1.47 -6.89 -9.56
N ASP A 105 2.27 -6.57 -8.55
CA ASP A 105 3.62 -7.10 -8.40
C ASP A 105 4.49 -6.78 -9.63
N ASP A 106 4.55 -5.47 -9.96
CA ASP A 106 5.26 -4.92 -11.13
C ASP A 106 4.84 -5.59 -12.45
N GLY A 107 3.56 -5.87 -12.60
CA GLY A 107 2.99 -6.51 -13.80
C GLY A 107 3.24 -8.00 -13.90
N SER A 108 3.91 -8.63 -12.92
CA SER A 108 4.24 -10.06 -12.95
C SER A 108 3.03 -10.95 -12.69
N LYS A 109 1.95 -10.42 -12.11
CA LYS A 109 0.73 -11.13 -11.77
C LYS A 109 -0.49 -10.42 -12.32
N GLU A 110 -1.35 -11.16 -12.95
CA GLU A 110 -2.63 -10.68 -13.46
C GLU A 110 -3.78 -11.08 -12.54
N PHE A 111 -4.88 -10.31 -12.60
CA PHE A 111 -6.11 -10.65 -11.93
C PHE A 111 -7.31 -10.24 -12.78
N SER A 112 -8.43 -10.92 -12.52
CA SER A 112 -9.72 -10.63 -13.12
C SER A 112 -10.81 -10.83 -12.07
N VAL A 113 -11.64 -9.81 -11.86
CA VAL A 113 -12.78 -9.84 -10.95
C VAL A 113 -14.05 -9.63 -11.75
N THR A 114 -14.89 -10.65 -11.82
CA THR A 114 -16.24 -10.55 -12.39
C THR A 114 -17.25 -10.47 -11.25
N PRO A 115 -17.84 -9.29 -11.02
CA PRO A 115 -18.83 -9.11 -9.96
C PRO A 115 -20.10 -9.95 -10.22
N SER A 116 -20.72 -10.40 -9.15
CA SER A 116 -21.95 -11.17 -9.24
C SER A 116 -22.82 -11.01 -7.98
N ASN A 117 -24.13 -11.22 -8.12
CA ASN A 117 -25.07 -11.20 -7.00
C ASN A 117 -25.00 -9.89 -6.20
N LEU A 118 -25.14 -8.76 -6.89
CA LEU A 118 -25.11 -7.43 -6.33
C LEU A 118 -26.53 -6.86 -6.23
N ALA A 119 -26.83 -6.19 -5.14
CA ALA A 119 -28.11 -5.53 -4.90
C ALA A 119 -27.91 -4.02 -4.68
N ALA A 120 -28.92 -3.22 -5.05
CA ALA A 120 -28.91 -1.78 -4.86
C ALA A 120 -28.63 -1.40 -3.39
N GLY A 121 -27.77 -0.41 -3.18
CA GLY A 121 -27.40 0.06 -1.86
C GLY A 121 -26.50 -0.90 -1.04
N HIS A 122 -26.08 -2.02 -1.62
CA HIS A 122 -25.20 -3.00 -0.96
C HIS A 122 -23.81 -2.99 -1.57
N TYR A 123 -22.86 -3.55 -0.84
CA TYR A 123 -21.50 -3.74 -1.34
C TYR A 123 -21.06 -5.20 -1.24
N LYS A 124 -20.10 -5.56 -2.09
CA LYS A 124 -19.43 -6.85 -2.00
C LYS A 124 -17.93 -6.69 -2.17
N LYS A 125 -17.18 -7.37 -1.31
CA LYS A 125 -15.71 -7.38 -1.33
C LYS A 125 -15.19 -8.56 -2.12
N TYR A 126 -14.19 -8.28 -2.95
CA TYR A 126 -13.47 -9.26 -3.75
C TYR A 126 -11.98 -9.17 -3.42
N LYS A 127 -11.42 -10.27 -2.91
CA LYS A 127 -9.98 -10.41 -2.71
C LYS A 127 -9.36 -10.87 -4.01
N VAL A 128 -8.37 -10.13 -4.48
CA VAL A 128 -7.67 -10.45 -5.73
C VAL A 128 -7.04 -11.83 -5.62
N ASN A 129 -7.35 -12.71 -6.59
CA ASN A 129 -6.93 -14.11 -6.63
C ASN A 129 -7.20 -14.92 -5.34
N GLY A 130 -8.15 -14.44 -4.50
CA GLY A 130 -8.46 -15.06 -3.22
C GLY A 130 -7.37 -14.91 -2.16
N LEU A 131 -6.35 -14.08 -2.41
CA LEU A 131 -5.19 -13.91 -1.54
C LEU A 131 -5.42 -12.81 -0.49
N THR A 132 -4.87 -13.01 0.69
CA THR A 132 -4.72 -11.97 1.71
C THR A 132 -3.28 -11.44 1.76
N GLU A 133 -2.33 -12.29 1.41
CA GLU A 133 -0.90 -12.03 1.52
C GLU A 133 -0.15 -12.59 0.31
N LEU A 134 0.85 -11.84 -0.14
CA LEU A 134 1.83 -12.24 -1.15
C LEU A 134 3.20 -12.24 -0.49
N THR A 135 3.80 -13.41 -0.30
CA THR A 135 5.13 -13.52 0.31
C THR A 135 6.21 -13.46 -0.75
N LYS A 136 7.19 -12.57 -0.57
CA LYS A 136 8.41 -12.47 -1.36
C LYS A 136 9.62 -12.81 -0.49
N SER A 137 10.46 -13.76 -0.91
CA SER A 137 11.79 -13.94 -0.30
C SER A 137 12.70 -12.81 -0.78
N TYR A 138 13.35 -12.10 0.13
CA TYR A 138 14.17 -10.95 -0.17
C TYR A 138 15.54 -11.06 0.47
N ALA A 139 16.57 -10.99 -0.36
CA ALA A 139 17.95 -10.86 0.11
C ALA A 139 18.30 -9.38 0.24
N ILE A 140 18.85 -8.99 1.39
CA ILE A 140 19.35 -7.63 1.61
C ILE A 140 20.36 -7.28 0.52
N GLN A 141 20.26 -6.07 -0.02
CA GLN A 141 21.13 -5.61 -1.11
C GLN A 141 21.51 -4.12 -0.94
N PRO A 142 22.56 -3.68 -1.60
CA PRO A 142 22.92 -2.27 -1.61
C PRO A 142 21.78 -1.40 -2.15
N GLY A 143 21.50 -0.31 -1.44
CA GLY A 143 20.40 0.61 -1.71
C GLY A 143 19.19 0.42 -0.77
N ASP A 144 19.13 -0.66 0.01
CA ASP A 144 18.07 -0.84 1.00
C ASP A 144 18.16 0.22 2.11
N PHE A 145 17.01 0.61 2.64
CA PHE A 145 16.90 1.67 3.62
C PHE A 145 16.82 1.11 5.04
N LEU A 146 17.59 1.67 5.96
CA LEU A 146 17.49 1.39 7.38
C LEU A 146 16.74 2.55 8.07
N LEU A 147 15.64 2.23 8.73
CA LEU A 147 14.82 3.19 9.46
C LEU A 147 15.29 3.35 10.90
N ALA A 148 14.89 4.44 11.55
CA ALA A 148 15.25 4.76 12.94
C ALA A 148 14.73 3.73 13.96
N ASP A 149 13.67 3.01 13.65
CA ASP A 149 13.12 1.91 14.45
C ASP A 149 13.87 0.59 14.29
N GLY A 150 14.89 0.55 13.40
CA GLY A 150 15.69 -0.64 13.10
C GLY A 150 15.12 -1.53 12.02
N ASN A 151 13.99 -1.18 11.42
CA ASN A 151 13.44 -1.91 10.29
C ASN A 151 14.27 -1.66 9.03
N LEU A 152 14.38 -2.70 8.21
CA LEU A 152 14.97 -2.61 6.88
C LEU A 152 13.84 -2.58 5.84
N VAL A 153 13.93 -1.64 4.92
CA VAL A 153 12.97 -1.50 3.81
C VAL A 153 13.68 -1.76 2.50
N PRO A 154 13.16 -2.68 1.67
CA PRO A 154 13.71 -2.94 0.34
C PRO A 154 13.72 -1.68 -0.53
N LYS A 155 14.80 -1.47 -1.27
CA LYS A 155 15.00 -0.29 -2.13
C LYS A 155 13.95 -0.13 -3.23
N GLU A 156 13.27 -1.22 -3.60
CA GLU A 156 12.21 -1.23 -4.60
C GLU A 156 10.88 -0.64 -4.08
N ILE A 157 10.78 -0.43 -2.76
CA ILE A 157 9.59 0.13 -2.14
C ILE A 157 9.62 1.65 -2.20
N SER A 158 8.56 2.26 -2.71
CA SER A 158 8.36 3.70 -2.61
C SER A 158 8.07 4.08 -1.15
N LEU A 159 9.00 4.82 -0.53
CA LEU A 159 8.86 5.25 0.86
C LEU A 159 7.76 6.31 1.00
N THR A 160 6.94 6.22 2.05
CA THR A 160 6.06 7.31 2.47
C THR A 160 6.89 8.50 2.98
N GLU A 161 6.28 9.68 3.14
CA GLU A 161 6.99 10.85 3.66
C GLU A 161 7.47 10.62 5.11
N GLU A 162 6.70 9.91 5.93
CA GLU A 162 7.10 9.52 7.28
C GLU A 162 8.29 8.57 7.25
N GLN A 163 8.29 7.61 6.35
CA GLN A 163 9.42 6.69 6.18
C GLN A 163 10.66 7.42 5.69
N LYS A 164 10.55 8.31 4.70
CA LYS A 164 11.68 9.14 4.22
C LYS A 164 12.30 9.95 5.36
N ALA A 165 11.47 10.53 6.23
CA ALA A 165 11.95 11.26 7.40
C ALA A 165 12.59 10.34 8.46
N SER A 166 12.27 9.06 8.45
CA SER A 166 12.76 8.05 9.39
C SER A 166 13.99 7.29 8.88
N VAL A 167 14.41 7.48 7.61
CA VAL A 167 15.61 6.81 7.09
C VAL A 167 16.85 7.35 7.80
N THR A 168 17.58 6.47 8.46
CA THR A 168 18.84 6.80 9.16
C THR A 168 20.08 6.42 8.37
N ALA A 169 19.99 5.37 7.54
CA ALA A 169 21.12 4.89 6.78
C ALA A 169 20.66 4.14 5.50
N ILE A 170 21.60 3.99 4.57
CA ILE A 170 21.43 3.20 3.34
C ILE A 170 22.49 2.10 3.32
N VAL A 171 22.07 0.87 3.06
CA VAL A 171 22.98 -0.27 2.90
C VAL A 171 23.83 -0.04 1.65
N PHE A 172 25.15 -0.15 1.76
CA PHE A 172 26.05 -0.03 0.61
C PHE A 172 26.86 -1.30 0.34
N TYR A 173 26.98 -2.21 1.32
CA TYR A 173 27.66 -3.48 1.14
C TYR A 173 27.01 -4.55 2.02
N VAL A 174 26.84 -5.74 1.47
CA VAL A 174 26.26 -6.89 2.18
C VAL A 174 27.36 -7.94 2.41
N GLY A 175 27.40 -8.44 3.65
CA GLY A 175 28.43 -9.37 4.11
C GLY A 175 29.56 -8.66 4.83
N HIS A 176 30.50 -9.45 5.35
CA HIS A 176 31.69 -8.95 6.04
C HIS A 176 32.83 -8.76 5.04
N HIS A 177 33.35 -7.56 4.95
CA HIS A 177 34.43 -7.26 4.00
C HIS A 177 35.73 -7.94 4.43
N GLU A 178 36.48 -8.52 3.50
CA GLU A 178 37.69 -9.30 3.78
C GLU A 178 38.81 -8.51 4.50
N ASN A 179 38.88 -7.21 4.23
CA ASN A 179 39.86 -6.32 4.85
C ASN A 179 39.39 -5.78 6.24
N ASP A 180 38.20 -6.13 6.70
CA ASP A 180 37.72 -5.76 8.01
C ASP A 180 38.18 -6.80 9.05
N ALA A 181 39.21 -6.45 9.80
CA ALA A 181 39.76 -7.30 10.86
C ALA A 181 39.04 -7.13 12.20
N SER A 182 37.99 -6.34 12.28
CA SER A 182 37.26 -6.06 13.54
C SER A 182 36.49 -7.28 14.03
N ASP A 183 36.45 -7.44 15.36
CA ASP A 183 35.64 -8.46 16.02
C ASP A 183 34.38 -7.78 16.60
N TYR A 184 33.21 -8.13 16.07
CA TYR A 184 31.93 -7.57 16.49
C TYR A 184 31.20 -8.37 17.56
N SER A 185 31.85 -9.40 18.14
CA SER A 185 31.22 -10.28 19.13
C SER A 185 30.83 -9.56 20.43
N ALA A 186 31.52 -8.48 20.79
CA ALA A 186 31.20 -7.65 21.94
C ALA A 186 30.17 -6.53 21.63
N THR A 187 29.72 -6.41 20.40
CA THR A 187 28.72 -5.42 19.97
C THR A 187 27.31 -6.03 19.97
N ARG A 188 26.31 -5.23 19.59
CA ARG A 188 24.94 -5.74 19.37
C ARG A 188 24.86 -6.83 18.31
N ILE A 189 25.85 -6.94 17.42
CA ILE A 189 25.92 -7.98 16.39
C ILE A 189 26.14 -9.35 17.04
N GLY A 190 26.90 -9.44 18.15
CA GLY A 190 27.12 -10.67 18.90
C GLY A 190 27.91 -11.77 18.17
N GLN A 191 28.52 -11.41 17.02
CA GLN A 191 29.27 -12.31 16.15
C GLN A 191 30.59 -11.64 15.71
N LYS A 192 31.59 -12.43 15.34
CA LYS A 192 32.88 -11.90 14.87
C LYS A 192 32.75 -11.08 13.57
N LYS A 193 31.80 -11.45 12.71
CA LYS A 193 31.61 -10.82 11.41
C LYS A 193 30.33 -10.01 11.39
N CYS A 194 30.35 -8.82 10.80
CA CYS A 194 29.14 -8.06 10.54
C CYS A 194 28.34 -8.63 9.37
N HIS A 195 27.06 -8.27 9.30
CA HIS A 195 26.16 -8.70 8.22
C HIS A 195 26.23 -7.81 6.98
N GLY A 196 26.82 -6.63 7.10
CA GLY A 196 26.95 -5.65 6.03
C GLY A 196 27.30 -4.28 6.60
N TYR A 197 27.38 -3.31 5.70
CA TYR A 197 27.71 -1.93 6.04
C TYR A 197 26.66 -1.00 5.47
N ALA A 198 26.29 0.01 6.26
CA ALA A 198 25.36 1.05 5.84
C ALA A 198 25.98 2.41 6.08
N VAL A 199 25.65 3.36 5.22
CA VAL A 199 26.06 4.77 5.36
C VAL A 199 24.96 5.54 6.06
N ALA A 200 25.32 6.23 7.14
CA ALA A 200 24.41 7.14 7.83
C ALA A 200 24.13 8.36 6.93
N LEU A 201 22.86 8.81 6.89
CA LEU A 201 22.44 10.00 6.15
C LEU A 201 22.62 11.29 6.94
N GLN A 202 22.87 11.19 8.25
CA GLN A 202 23.11 12.35 9.11
C GLN A 202 24.46 12.15 9.83
N ASP A 203 25.12 13.24 10.09
CA ASP A 203 26.36 13.22 10.86
C ASP A 203 26.09 12.68 12.29
N ALA A 204 26.99 11.84 12.77
CA ALA A 204 26.90 11.26 14.11
C ALA A 204 27.05 12.34 15.20
N THR A 205 27.54 13.52 14.86
CA THR A 205 27.76 14.64 15.78
C THR A 205 27.27 15.96 15.18
N THR A 206 26.74 16.84 16.02
CA THR A 206 26.33 18.21 15.64
C THR A 206 27.52 19.18 15.53
N THR A 207 28.73 18.74 15.86
CA THR A 207 29.97 19.49 15.71
C THR A 207 30.76 18.94 14.53
N ASN A 208 31.39 19.83 13.73
CA ASN A 208 32.24 19.45 12.59
C ASN A 208 33.48 18.63 13.04
N ILE A 209 33.24 17.40 13.42
CA ILE A 209 34.29 16.42 13.68
C ILE A 209 34.44 15.62 12.39
N TYR A 210 35.61 15.64 11.80
CA TYR A 210 35.96 14.77 10.68
C TYR A 210 35.92 13.31 11.17
N CYS A 211 34.82 12.61 10.89
CA CYS A 211 34.77 11.18 11.05
C CYS A 211 35.32 10.54 9.79
N MET A 212 36.31 9.68 9.90
CA MET A 212 36.77 8.91 8.77
C MET A 212 35.69 7.92 8.37
N TRP A 213 35.27 7.98 7.11
CA TRP A 213 34.30 7.10 6.52
C TRP A 213 34.74 5.64 6.61
N GLY A 214 33.90 4.79 7.18
CA GLY A 214 34.02 3.34 7.12
C GLY A 214 35.22 2.74 7.86
N VAL A 215 35.96 3.54 8.57
CA VAL A 215 37.06 3.08 9.38
C VAL A 215 36.76 3.43 10.82
N TYR A 216 36.59 2.42 11.56
CA TYR A 216 36.65 2.33 12.96
C TYR A 216 37.47 3.39 13.62
N ASN A 217 36.90 4.17 14.51
CA ASN A 217 37.65 4.65 15.64
C ASN A 217 38.10 3.44 16.47
N LYS A 218 39.34 3.07 16.31
CA LYS A 218 40.08 2.35 17.32
C LYS A 218 40.42 3.37 18.43
N GLU A 219 39.48 3.58 19.33
CA GLU A 219 39.75 4.06 20.68
C GLU A 219 38.79 3.39 21.63
#